data_100dcf406c60124729fa4b098224a61c
#
_entry.id   100dcf406c60124729fa4b098224a61c
#
_cell.length_a   1.000
_cell.length_b   1.000
_cell.length_c   1.000
_cell.angle_alpha   90.00
_cell.angle_beta   90.00
_cell.angle_gamma   90.00
#
_symmetry.space_group_name_H-M   'P 1'
#
loop_
_entity.id
_entity.type
_entity.pdbx_description
1 polymer ?
#
loop_
_entity_poly.entity_id
_entity_poly.type
_entity_poly.pdbx_seq_one_letter_code
_entity_poly.pdbx_strand_id
1 'polypeptide(L)'
;EMAKAAEILGAEHHWLGFVDSGLPEGDPLPPLPDDCFAVVPIEEPVRRLVRVIREFRPHVITTYDENGGYPHPDHIRCHQVSMAAYEAAADHVRFPDEGDPWSISKLYYGHGFLRRRMQLLQDEFAKYGEVGPFEKWLQHWDPDHDPFANRVTTRIECADFFEQRDQALLAHATQIDPNGDFFRAPIEWQQRLWPTEEYELARSRVPVTLPETDLFTGVSL
;
A
#
# COMPACT_ATOMS: atom_id res chain seq x y z
N GLU A 1 0.97 -9.98 -15.37
CA GLU A 1 1.75 -8.94 -14.66
C GLU A 1 1.80 -9.26 -13.17
N MET A 2 0.68 -9.22 -12.43
CA MET A 2 0.61 -9.47 -10.99
C MET A 2 1.30 -10.78 -10.55
N ALA A 3 1.04 -11.91 -11.26
CA ALA A 3 1.70 -13.17 -10.94
C ALA A 3 3.23 -13.10 -11.10
N LYS A 4 3.73 -12.33 -12.09
CA LYS A 4 5.18 -12.14 -12.26
C LYS A 4 5.78 -11.23 -11.18
N ALA A 5 5.08 -10.19 -10.79
CA ALA A 5 5.49 -9.33 -9.67
C ALA A 5 5.55 -10.13 -8.36
N ALA A 6 4.54 -10.95 -8.08
CA ALA A 6 4.51 -11.83 -6.92
C ALA A 6 5.66 -12.84 -6.91
N GLU A 7 5.98 -13.47 -8.08
CA GLU A 7 7.15 -14.36 -8.21
C GLU A 7 8.48 -13.65 -7.87
N ILE A 8 8.66 -12.41 -8.36
CA ILE A 8 9.84 -11.60 -8.07
C ILE A 8 9.97 -11.30 -6.58
N LEU A 9 8.85 -10.98 -5.93
CA LEU A 9 8.79 -10.69 -4.50
C LEU A 9 8.86 -11.94 -3.61
N GLY A 10 8.74 -13.14 -4.19
CA GLY A 10 8.65 -14.40 -3.43
C GLY A 10 7.33 -14.52 -2.66
N ALA A 11 6.26 -13.90 -3.16
CA ALA A 11 4.94 -13.84 -2.53
C ALA A 11 3.92 -14.71 -3.26
N GLU A 12 2.93 -15.22 -2.53
CA GLU A 12 1.76 -15.85 -3.11
C GLU A 12 0.73 -14.80 -3.52
N HIS A 13 0.01 -15.07 -4.61
CA HIS A 13 -0.99 -14.17 -5.15
C HIS A 13 -2.37 -14.84 -5.21
N HIS A 14 -3.37 -14.21 -4.59
CA HIS A 14 -4.76 -14.68 -4.57
C HIS A 14 -5.69 -13.65 -5.21
N TRP A 15 -6.34 -14.04 -6.31
CA TRP A 15 -7.37 -13.22 -6.92
C TRP A 15 -8.68 -13.30 -6.15
N LEU A 16 -9.22 -12.14 -5.73
CA LEU A 16 -10.57 -12.07 -5.18
C LEU A 16 -11.65 -12.10 -6.27
N GLY A 17 -11.29 -11.88 -7.55
CA GLY A 17 -12.14 -12.09 -8.70
C GLY A 17 -13.16 -10.97 -8.94
N PHE A 18 -12.77 -9.72 -8.76
CA PHE A 18 -13.58 -8.55 -9.09
C PHE A 18 -13.06 -7.85 -10.33
N VAL A 19 -13.95 -7.13 -11.01
CA VAL A 19 -13.61 -6.26 -12.14
C VAL A 19 -13.00 -4.96 -11.61
N ASP A 20 -12.01 -4.43 -12.31
CA ASP A 20 -11.38 -3.15 -12.04
C ASP A 20 -12.37 -1.98 -12.28
N SER A 21 -12.34 -0.95 -11.43
CA SER A 21 -13.20 0.23 -11.57
C SER A 21 -12.74 1.18 -12.68
N GLY A 22 -11.49 1.08 -13.08
CA GLY A 22 -10.81 2.14 -13.80
C GLY A 22 -10.60 3.38 -12.95
N LEU A 23 -9.90 4.35 -13.49
CA LEU A 23 -9.78 5.69 -12.91
C LEU A 23 -10.62 6.65 -13.76
N PRO A 24 -11.86 7.00 -13.35
CA PRO A 24 -12.72 7.85 -14.16
C PRO A 24 -12.17 9.27 -14.23
N GLU A 25 -12.18 9.84 -15.43
CA GLU A 25 -11.77 11.22 -15.70
C GLU A 25 -12.94 12.01 -16.29
N GLY A 26 -13.00 13.30 -15.99
CA GLY A 26 -14.01 14.22 -16.53
C GLY A 26 -14.75 15.03 -15.46
N ASP A 27 -15.56 15.97 -15.90
CA ASP A 27 -16.45 16.79 -15.06
C ASP A 27 -17.80 16.94 -15.77
N PRO A 28 -18.89 16.31 -15.29
CA PRO A 28 -18.93 15.39 -14.14
C PRO A 28 -18.19 14.06 -14.42
N LEU A 29 -17.74 13.39 -13.35
CA LEU A 29 -17.15 12.06 -13.48
C LEU A 29 -18.15 11.06 -14.08
N PRO A 30 -17.74 10.21 -15.03
CA PRO A 30 -18.60 9.15 -15.54
C PRO A 30 -18.90 8.11 -14.44
N PRO A 31 -20.02 7.35 -14.54
CA PRO A 31 -20.32 6.27 -13.62
C PRO A 31 -19.27 5.16 -13.73
N LEU A 32 -18.98 4.51 -12.60
CA LEU A 32 -18.15 3.31 -12.57
C LEU A 32 -18.89 2.11 -13.18
N PRO A 33 -18.19 1.08 -13.69
CA PRO A 33 -18.81 -0.17 -14.11
C PRO A 33 -19.63 -0.81 -13.00
N ASP A 34 -20.84 -1.30 -13.32
CA ASP A 34 -21.81 -1.78 -12.32
C ASP A 34 -21.32 -2.93 -11.43
N ASP A 35 -20.45 -3.81 -11.95
CA ASP A 35 -19.93 -4.98 -11.23
C ASP A 35 -18.47 -4.84 -10.78
N CYS A 36 -17.92 -3.61 -10.80
CA CYS A 36 -16.53 -3.40 -10.39
C CYS A 36 -16.35 -3.48 -8.87
N PHE A 37 -15.10 -3.71 -8.44
CA PHE A 37 -14.73 -3.84 -7.04
C PHE A 37 -15.21 -2.68 -6.17
N ALA A 38 -15.13 -1.46 -6.70
CA ALA A 38 -15.51 -0.24 -5.97
C ALA A 38 -17.00 -0.18 -5.61
N VAL A 39 -17.92 -0.79 -6.41
CA VAL A 39 -19.37 -0.62 -6.25
C VAL A 39 -20.12 -1.87 -5.78
N VAL A 40 -19.55 -3.08 -5.92
CA VAL A 40 -20.22 -4.30 -5.41
C VAL A 40 -20.52 -4.18 -3.91
N PRO A 41 -21.62 -4.80 -3.40
CA PRO A 41 -21.90 -4.80 -1.98
C PRO A 41 -20.70 -5.24 -1.16
N ILE A 42 -20.32 -4.46 -0.15
CA ILE A 42 -19.05 -4.63 0.59
C ILE A 42 -18.91 -6.01 1.25
N GLU A 43 -20.01 -6.63 1.65
CA GLU A 43 -20.01 -7.96 2.27
C GLU A 43 -19.41 -9.04 1.37
N GLU A 44 -19.53 -8.88 0.05
CA GLU A 44 -19.00 -9.88 -0.90
C GLU A 44 -17.46 -9.89 -0.94
N PRO A 45 -16.76 -8.77 -1.19
CA PRO A 45 -15.30 -8.75 -1.11
C PRO A 45 -14.77 -9.01 0.29
N VAL A 46 -15.45 -8.55 1.35
CA VAL A 46 -15.06 -8.87 2.74
C VAL A 46 -15.11 -10.37 2.99
N ARG A 47 -16.18 -11.07 2.58
CA ARG A 47 -16.31 -12.52 2.72
C ARG A 47 -15.16 -13.27 2.02
N ARG A 48 -14.83 -12.88 0.77
CA ARG A 48 -13.71 -13.50 0.02
C ARG A 48 -12.37 -13.27 0.70
N LEU A 49 -12.13 -12.06 1.20
CA LEU A 49 -10.89 -11.74 1.91
C LEU A 49 -10.81 -12.46 3.26
N VAL A 50 -11.92 -12.60 4.00
CA VAL A 50 -11.98 -13.36 5.26
C VAL A 50 -11.59 -14.82 5.04
N ARG A 51 -12.04 -15.45 3.95
CA ARG A 51 -11.61 -16.82 3.59
C ARG A 51 -10.10 -16.91 3.45
N VAL A 52 -9.50 -16.00 2.66
CA VAL A 52 -8.04 -15.97 2.48
C VAL A 52 -7.31 -15.73 3.81
N ILE A 53 -7.78 -14.80 4.64
CA ILE A 53 -7.19 -14.53 5.94
C ILE A 53 -7.25 -15.75 6.86
N ARG A 54 -8.37 -16.45 6.92
CA ARG A 54 -8.54 -17.63 7.78
C ARG A 54 -7.76 -18.84 7.29
N GLU A 55 -7.55 -18.95 5.97
CA GLU A 55 -6.72 -19.99 5.37
C GLU A 55 -5.23 -19.71 5.58
N PHE A 56 -4.78 -18.50 5.22
CA PHE A 56 -3.37 -18.10 5.30
C PHE A 56 -2.90 -17.78 6.73
N ARG A 57 -3.81 -17.28 7.60
CA ARG A 57 -3.55 -16.92 9.01
C ARG A 57 -2.44 -15.87 9.20
N PRO A 58 -2.49 -14.71 8.53
CA PRO A 58 -1.46 -13.69 8.68
C PRO A 58 -1.50 -13.07 10.09
N HIS A 59 -0.32 -12.81 10.65
CA HIS A 59 -0.20 -12.06 11.90
C HIS A 59 -0.24 -10.55 11.69
N VAL A 60 0.24 -10.09 10.54
CA VAL A 60 0.30 -8.69 10.14
C VAL A 60 -0.29 -8.55 8.74
N ILE A 61 -1.09 -7.52 8.52
CA ILE A 61 -1.54 -7.11 7.21
C ILE A 61 -1.20 -5.64 6.95
N THR A 62 -0.93 -5.32 5.70
CA THR A 62 -0.77 -3.95 5.21
C THR A 62 -1.86 -3.63 4.20
N THR A 63 -2.33 -2.38 4.19
CA THR A 63 -3.35 -1.91 3.25
C THR A 63 -3.17 -0.42 2.97
N TYR A 64 -4.03 0.14 2.14
CA TYR A 64 -4.13 1.59 1.95
C TYR A 64 -4.77 2.27 3.17
N ASP A 65 -4.50 3.56 3.32
CA ASP A 65 -5.26 4.43 4.22
C ASP A 65 -6.67 4.72 3.67
N GLU A 66 -7.45 5.49 4.39
CA GLU A 66 -8.83 5.87 4.04
C GLU A 66 -8.94 6.65 2.72
N ASN A 67 -7.84 7.24 2.24
CA ASN A 67 -7.77 7.98 0.99
C ASN A 67 -7.24 7.13 -0.18
N GLY A 68 -6.86 5.85 0.08
CA GLY A 68 -6.34 4.93 -0.92
C GLY A 68 -4.91 5.22 -1.38
N GLY A 69 -4.12 6.01 -0.61
CA GLY A 69 -2.82 6.53 -1.03
C GLY A 69 -2.94 7.65 -2.07
N TYR A 70 -3.82 7.50 -3.04
CA TYR A 70 -4.40 8.52 -3.91
C TYR A 70 -5.86 8.10 -4.20
N PRO A 71 -6.76 9.03 -4.62
CA PRO A 71 -8.22 8.81 -4.61
C PRO A 71 -8.71 7.91 -5.75
N HIS A 72 -8.09 6.73 -5.92
CA HIS A 72 -8.58 5.69 -6.82
C HIS A 72 -9.74 4.94 -6.15
N PRO A 73 -10.89 4.73 -6.83
CA PRO A 73 -12.04 4.06 -6.24
C PRO A 73 -11.72 2.68 -5.64
N ASP A 74 -10.94 1.85 -6.35
CA ASP A 74 -10.56 0.52 -5.87
C ASP A 74 -9.56 0.56 -4.70
N HIS A 75 -8.69 1.56 -4.60
CA HIS A 75 -7.78 1.71 -3.46
C HIS A 75 -8.55 2.09 -2.18
N ILE A 76 -9.50 3.03 -2.29
CA ILE A 76 -10.40 3.40 -1.20
C ILE A 76 -11.22 2.18 -0.78
N ARG A 77 -11.72 1.43 -1.77
CA ARG A 77 -12.47 0.19 -1.49
C ARG A 77 -11.60 -0.88 -0.85
N CYS A 78 -10.35 -1.03 -1.27
CA CYS A 78 -9.38 -1.94 -0.65
C CYS A 78 -9.19 -1.63 0.84
N HIS A 79 -9.02 -0.35 1.19
CA HIS A 79 -9.02 0.08 2.59
C HIS A 79 -10.28 -0.39 3.34
N GLN A 80 -11.47 -0.06 2.82
CA GLN A 80 -12.75 -0.40 3.47
C GLN A 80 -12.91 -1.91 3.70
N VAL A 81 -12.57 -2.70 2.67
CA VAL A 81 -12.65 -4.17 2.72
C VAL A 81 -11.63 -4.74 3.71
N SER A 82 -10.40 -4.23 3.71
CA SER A 82 -9.34 -4.68 4.62
C SER A 82 -9.70 -4.40 6.09
N MET A 83 -10.23 -3.21 6.38
CA MET A 83 -10.67 -2.84 7.73
C MET A 83 -11.83 -3.72 8.21
N ALA A 84 -12.82 -3.96 7.35
CA ALA A 84 -13.96 -4.82 7.68
C ALA A 84 -13.54 -6.30 7.86
N ALA A 85 -12.62 -6.78 7.00
CA ALA A 85 -12.10 -8.14 7.06
C ALA A 85 -11.21 -8.38 8.30
N TYR A 86 -10.44 -7.37 8.73
CA TYR A 86 -9.64 -7.44 9.96
C TYR A 86 -10.52 -7.79 11.19
N GLU A 87 -11.70 -7.17 11.31
CA GLU A 87 -12.62 -7.45 12.39
C GLU A 87 -13.38 -8.76 12.15
N ALA A 88 -13.91 -8.97 10.93
CA ALA A 88 -14.75 -10.12 10.61
C ALA A 88 -13.98 -11.45 10.64
N ALA A 89 -12.67 -11.45 10.33
CA ALA A 89 -11.88 -12.68 10.37
C ALA A 89 -11.76 -13.29 11.78
N ALA A 90 -11.77 -12.45 12.81
CA ALA A 90 -11.70 -12.89 14.21
C ALA A 90 -13.08 -13.29 14.79
N ASP A 91 -14.17 -12.89 14.15
CA ASP A 91 -15.52 -13.12 14.63
C ASP A 91 -16.03 -14.50 14.16
N HIS A 92 -16.32 -15.38 15.11
CA HIS A 92 -16.83 -16.74 14.84
C HIS A 92 -18.29 -16.76 14.31
N VAL A 93 -19.03 -15.66 14.42
CA VAL A 93 -20.40 -15.54 13.91
C VAL A 93 -20.41 -15.03 12.48
N ARG A 94 -19.44 -14.18 12.12
CA ARG A 94 -19.32 -13.63 10.77
C ARG A 94 -18.72 -14.69 9.84
N PHE A 95 -19.42 -14.98 8.75
CA PHE A 95 -18.99 -15.91 7.71
C PHE A 95 -18.56 -17.29 8.26
N PRO A 96 -19.45 -18.04 8.94
CA PRO A 96 -19.09 -19.29 9.61
C PRO A 96 -18.61 -20.39 8.64
N ASP A 97 -18.99 -20.30 7.36
CA ASP A 97 -18.60 -21.25 6.31
C ASP A 97 -17.24 -20.93 5.66
N GLU A 98 -16.56 -19.83 6.06
CA GLU A 98 -15.30 -19.37 5.46
C GLU A 98 -14.05 -19.77 6.27
N GLY A 99 -14.14 -20.87 7.03
CA GLY A 99 -13.03 -21.40 7.86
C GLY A 99 -13.03 -20.91 9.29
N ASP A 100 -12.09 -21.45 10.09
CA ASP A 100 -11.96 -21.12 11.51
C ASP A 100 -11.53 -19.67 11.72
N PRO A 101 -12.06 -18.97 12.73
CA PRO A 101 -11.68 -17.60 13.03
C PRO A 101 -10.17 -17.42 13.22
N TRP A 102 -9.66 -16.31 12.70
CA TRP A 102 -8.27 -15.93 12.85
C TRP A 102 -8.14 -14.47 13.30
N SER A 103 -7.38 -14.24 14.36
CA SER A 103 -7.15 -12.91 14.93
C SER A 103 -5.82 -12.33 14.44
N ILE A 104 -5.88 -11.40 13.50
CA ILE A 104 -4.72 -10.67 12.99
C ILE A 104 -4.20 -9.76 14.11
N SER A 105 -2.89 -9.82 14.39
CA SER A 105 -2.27 -9.05 15.48
C SER A 105 -2.19 -7.56 15.18
N LYS A 106 -1.77 -7.18 13.96
CA LYS A 106 -1.58 -5.79 13.56
C LYS A 106 -2.05 -5.50 12.15
N LEU A 107 -2.53 -4.29 11.93
CA LEU A 107 -2.84 -3.74 10.61
C LEU A 107 -2.16 -2.39 10.44
N TYR A 108 -1.48 -2.22 9.30
CA TYR A 108 -0.78 -1.00 8.95
C TYR A 108 -1.27 -0.40 7.64
N TYR A 109 -1.22 0.93 7.56
CA TYR A 109 -1.33 1.67 6.30
C TYR A 109 0.06 1.95 5.74
N GLY A 110 0.26 1.71 4.43
CA GLY A 110 1.50 2.07 3.75
C GLY A 110 1.50 3.52 3.28
N HIS A 111 2.59 4.25 3.52
CA HIS A 111 2.78 5.64 3.11
C HIS A 111 3.98 5.78 2.18
N GLY A 112 3.77 5.54 0.86
CA GLY A 112 4.85 5.62 -0.14
C GLY A 112 5.20 7.04 -0.60
N PHE A 113 4.28 8.01 -0.45
CA PHE A 113 4.40 9.36 -1.00
C PHE A 113 4.58 10.41 0.10
N LEU A 114 5.76 10.43 0.73
CA LEU A 114 6.11 11.45 1.71
C LEU A 114 6.81 12.64 1.02
N ARG A 115 6.31 13.84 1.28
CA ARG A 115 6.88 15.08 0.74
C ARG A 115 8.38 15.19 0.97
N ARG A 116 8.83 14.86 2.19
CA ARG A 116 10.25 14.92 2.56
C ARG A 116 11.13 13.99 1.73
N ARG A 117 10.65 12.75 1.45
CA ARG A 117 11.36 11.79 0.57
C ARG A 117 11.55 12.37 -0.82
N MET A 118 10.49 12.92 -1.40
CA MET A 118 10.54 13.54 -2.73
C MET A 118 11.41 14.78 -2.77
N GLN A 119 11.38 15.61 -1.72
CA GLN A 119 12.23 16.79 -1.62
C GLN A 119 13.71 16.42 -1.56
N LEU A 120 14.10 15.42 -0.77
CA LEU A 120 15.49 14.97 -0.68
C LEU A 120 16.02 14.47 -2.03
N LEU A 121 15.21 13.71 -2.77
CA LEU A 121 15.59 13.23 -4.09
C LEU A 121 15.66 14.39 -5.11
N GLN A 122 14.71 15.33 -5.07
CA GLN A 122 14.72 16.52 -5.92
C GLN A 122 15.96 17.38 -5.67
N ASP A 123 16.32 17.59 -4.41
CA ASP A 123 17.52 18.35 -4.01
C ASP A 123 18.81 17.64 -4.48
N GLU A 124 18.81 16.31 -4.53
CA GLU A 124 19.95 15.55 -5.05
C GLU A 124 20.14 15.79 -6.54
N PHE A 125 19.08 15.75 -7.36
CA PHE A 125 19.15 16.11 -8.79
C PHE A 125 19.70 17.52 -9.00
N ALA A 126 19.28 18.48 -8.19
CA ALA A 126 19.73 19.87 -8.29
C ALA A 126 21.24 20.02 -8.09
N LYS A 127 21.90 19.17 -7.29
CA LYS A 127 23.37 19.18 -7.11
C LYS A 127 24.13 18.87 -8.39
N TYR A 128 23.49 18.14 -9.31
CA TYR A 128 24.05 17.79 -10.63
C TYR A 128 23.57 18.72 -11.74
N GLY A 129 22.82 19.77 -11.39
CA GLY A 129 22.25 20.71 -12.37
C GLY A 129 21.08 20.13 -13.17
N GLU A 130 20.46 19.07 -12.67
CA GLU A 130 19.34 18.38 -13.32
C GLU A 130 18.00 18.75 -12.67
N VAL A 131 16.94 18.74 -13.48
CA VAL A 131 15.56 18.84 -13.00
C VAL A 131 15.07 17.46 -12.63
N GLY A 132 14.81 17.25 -11.36
CA GLY A 132 14.28 15.97 -10.85
C GLY A 132 12.81 15.73 -11.23
N PRO A 133 12.32 14.49 -11.07
CA PRO A 133 10.96 14.11 -11.48
C PRO A 133 9.86 14.67 -10.57
N PHE A 134 10.21 15.14 -9.37
CA PHE A 134 9.23 15.52 -8.35
C PHE A 134 8.90 17.01 -8.31
N GLU A 135 9.48 17.84 -9.19
CA GLU A 135 9.31 19.30 -9.18
C GLU A 135 7.83 19.71 -9.24
N LYS A 136 7.08 19.15 -10.21
CA LYS A 136 5.65 19.45 -10.37
C LYS A 136 4.83 19.05 -9.16
N TRP A 137 5.12 17.92 -8.56
CA TRP A 137 4.46 17.42 -7.35
C TRP A 137 4.70 18.35 -6.17
N LEU A 138 5.97 18.72 -5.94
CA LEU A 138 6.37 19.59 -4.85
C LEU A 138 5.80 21.01 -4.97
N GLN A 139 5.58 21.53 -6.19
CA GLN A 139 4.95 22.82 -6.42
C GLN A 139 3.47 22.86 -6.00
N HIS A 140 2.76 21.74 -6.11
CA HIS A 140 1.34 21.65 -5.76
C HIS A 140 1.10 21.22 -4.31
N TRP A 141 2.15 20.86 -3.60
CA TRP A 141 2.07 20.39 -2.23
C TRP A 141 2.42 21.52 -1.26
N ASP A 142 1.52 21.81 -0.32
CA ASP A 142 1.76 22.81 0.72
C ASP A 142 3.08 22.47 1.47
N PRO A 143 4.11 23.36 1.45
CA PRO A 143 5.37 23.09 2.09
C PRO A 143 5.28 22.96 3.63
N ASP A 144 4.26 23.58 4.21
CA ASP A 144 4.04 23.60 5.66
C ASP A 144 3.09 22.51 6.14
N HIS A 145 2.49 21.76 5.19
CA HIS A 145 1.53 20.70 5.49
C HIS A 145 1.85 19.40 4.75
N ASP A 146 2.50 18.46 5.42
CA ASP A 146 2.62 17.08 4.98
C ASP A 146 1.57 16.23 5.75
N PRO A 147 0.46 15.84 5.12
CA PRO A 147 -0.63 15.14 5.80
C PRO A 147 -0.23 13.78 6.34
N PHE A 148 0.88 13.23 5.86
CA PHE A 148 1.36 11.90 6.24
C PHE A 148 2.50 11.93 7.25
N ALA A 149 3.26 13.04 7.36
CA ALA A 149 4.46 13.11 8.20
C ALA A 149 4.18 12.79 9.68
N ASN A 150 3.03 13.23 10.20
CA ASN A 150 2.59 12.99 11.58
C ASN A 150 1.89 11.65 11.78
N ARG A 151 1.61 10.91 10.71
CA ARG A 151 0.92 9.61 10.75
C ARG A 151 1.92 8.44 10.76
N VAL A 152 3.14 8.65 10.29
CA VAL A 152 4.18 7.60 10.26
C VAL A 152 4.56 7.19 11.68
N THR A 153 4.26 5.94 12.02
CA THR A 153 4.57 5.33 13.32
C THR A 153 5.69 4.30 13.24
N THR A 154 5.96 3.81 12.04
CA THR A 154 6.85 2.66 11.80
C THR A 154 7.67 2.89 10.55
N ARG A 155 8.99 2.64 10.62
CA ARG A 155 9.92 2.73 9.48
C ARG A 155 10.69 1.43 9.37
N ILE A 156 10.60 0.81 8.20
CA ILE A 156 11.23 -0.48 7.93
C ILE A 156 12.42 -0.26 7.01
N GLU A 157 13.61 -0.62 7.48
CA GLU A 157 14.83 -0.61 6.67
C GLU A 157 14.71 -1.68 5.58
N CYS A 158 14.73 -1.28 4.32
CA CYS A 158 14.51 -2.17 3.17
C CYS A 158 15.36 -1.79 1.94
N ALA A 159 16.40 -0.97 2.14
CA ALA A 159 17.27 -0.52 1.06
C ALA A 159 17.85 -1.66 0.20
N ASP A 160 18.18 -2.79 0.82
CA ASP A 160 18.74 -3.97 0.14
C ASP A 160 17.76 -4.63 -0.85
N PHE A 161 16.47 -4.29 -0.77
CA PHE A 161 15.41 -4.86 -1.61
C PHE A 161 14.93 -3.91 -2.71
N PHE A 162 15.52 -2.73 -2.87
CA PHE A 162 15.06 -1.74 -3.86
C PHE A 162 15.20 -2.21 -5.30
N GLU A 163 16.22 -2.98 -5.64
CA GLU A 163 16.32 -3.60 -6.97
C GLU A 163 15.17 -4.59 -7.22
N GLN A 164 14.86 -5.43 -6.24
CA GLN A 164 13.76 -6.38 -6.32
C GLN A 164 12.40 -5.68 -6.42
N ARG A 165 12.20 -4.60 -5.65
CA ARG A 165 11.02 -3.72 -5.74
C ARG A 165 10.85 -3.17 -7.16
N ASP A 166 11.91 -2.61 -7.75
CA ASP A 166 11.87 -2.00 -9.07
C ASP A 166 11.60 -3.06 -10.16
N GLN A 167 12.17 -4.26 -10.04
CA GLN A 167 11.86 -5.37 -10.93
C GLN A 167 10.39 -5.81 -10.83
N ALA A 168 9.83 -5.84 -9.63
CA ALA A 168 8.42 -6.15 -9.43
C ALA A 168 7.50 -5.08 -10.04
N LEU A 169 7.86 -3.79 -9.91
CA LEU A 169 7.16 -2.68 -10.59
C LEU A 169 7.21 -2.82 -12.11
N LEU A 170 8.38 -3.09 -12.68
CA LEU A 170 8.57 -3.28 -14.14
C LEU A 170 7.77 -4.47 -14.69
N ALA A 171 7.38 -5.44 -13.86
CA ALA A 171 6.50 -6.53 -14.26
C ALA A 171 5.08 -6.07 -14.62
N HIS A 172 4.68 -4.85 -14.20
CA HIS A 172 3.41 -4.21 -14.56
C HIS A 172 3.52 -3.39 -15.86
N ALA A 173 3.95 -4.04 -16.93
CA ALA A 173 4.33 -3.42 -18.21
C ALA A 173 3.21 -2.61 -18.89
N THR A 174 1.94 -2.86 -18.59
CA THR A 174 0.81 -2.06 -19.12
C THR A 174 0.58 -0.78 -18.35
N GLN A 175 1.19 -0.60 -17.17
CA GLN A 175 0.94 0.54 -16.29
C GLN A 175 2.20 1.32 -15.94
N ILE A 176 3.37 0.70 -16.05
CA ILE A 176 4.64 1.28 -15.66
C ILE A 176 5.51 1.53 -16.90
N ASP A 177 5.84 2.80 -17.13
CA ASP A 177 6.84 3.18 -18.11
C ASP A 177 8.24 2.91 -17.52
N PRO A 178 9.06 2.03 -18.16
CA PRO A 178 10.42 1.74 -17.67
C PRO A 178 11.36 2.96 -17.74
N ASN A 179 11.00 4.00 -18.49
CA ASN A 179 11.73 5.27 -18.57
C ASN A 179 11.02 6.38 -17.77
N GLY A 180 10.00 6.04 -17.02
CA GLY A 180 9.18 6.98 -16.26
C GLY A 180 9.85 7.52 -15.00
N ASP A 181 9.20 8.48 -14.39
CA ASP A 181 9.71 9.24 -13.23
C ASP A 181 10.06 8.36 -12.02
N PHE A 182 9.43 7.19 -11.87
CA PHE A 182 9.73 6.25 -10.79
C PHE A 182 11.18 5.74 -10.79
N PHE A 183 11.80 5.62 -11.98
CA PHE A 183 13.13 5.04 -12.14
C PHE A 183 14.22 6.09 -12.42
N ARG A 184 13.88 7.38 -12.46
CA ARG A 184 14.86 8.44 -12.74
C ARG A 184 15.88 8.63 -11.63
N ALA A 185 15.48 8.46 -10.36
CA ALA A 185 16.40 8.51 -9.24
C ALA A 185 17.19 7.20 -9.15
N PRO A 186 18.54 7.22 -9.26
CA PRO A 186 19.35 6.03 -9.08
C PRO A 186 19.07 5.32 -7.76
N ILE A 187 19.11 3.99 -7.77
CA ILE A 187 18.84 3.17 -6.58
C ILE A 187 19.80 3.54 -5.44
N GLU A 188 21.07 3.80 -5.73
CA GLU A 188 22.07 4.19 -4.74
C GLU A 188 21.73 5.52 -4.05
N TRP A 189 21.08 6.44 -4.77
CA TRP A 189 20.59 7.68 -4.15
C TRP A 189 19.42 7.39 -3.21
N GLN A 190 18.48 6.56 -3.63
CA GLN A 190 17.34 6.16 -2.80
C GLN A 190 17.82 5.43 -1.54
N GLN A 191 18.70 4.44 -1.67
CA GLN A 191 19.31 3.69 -0.55
C GLN A 191 20.01 4.60 0.45
N ARG A 192 20.76 5.61 -0.02
CA ARG A 192 21.49 6.54 0.84
C ARG A 192 20.62 7.60 1.49
N LEU A 193 19.65 8.14 0.77
CA LEU A 193 18.85 9.28 1.21
C LEU A 193 17.59 8.89 1.95
N TRP A 194 16.99 7.75 1.58
CA TRP A 194 15.76 7.26 2.15
C TRP A 194 15.66 5.74 2.10
N PRO A 195 16.36 5.03 2.99
CA PRO A 195 16.49 3.56 2.96
C PRO A 195 15.26 2.81 3.46
N THR A 196 14.22 3.52 3.90
CA THR A 196 13.07 2.92 4.59
C THR A 196 11.78 2.99 3.78
N GLU A 197 10.86 2.09 4.11
CA GLU A 197 9.44 2.20 3.79
C GLU A 197 8.66 2.57 5.06
N GLU A 198 7.66 3.43 4.91
CA GLU A 198 6.93 4.05 6.01
C GLU A 198 5.53 3.49 6.16
N TYR A 199 5.16 3.25 7.42
CA TYR A 199 3.85 2.72 7.77
C TYR A 199 3.23 3.49 8.94
N GLU A 200 1.90 3.48 8.97
CA GLU A 200 1.10 3.91 10.11
C GLU A 200 0.44 2.70 10.74
N LEU A 201 0.63 2.49 12.04
CA LEU A 201 -0.09 1.46 12.77
C LEU A 201 -1.55 1.87 12.95
N ALA A 202 -2.43 1.30 12.17
CA ALA A 202 -3.87 1.61 12.19
C ALA A 202 -4.65 0.80 13.23
N ARG A 203 -4.25 -0.47 13.46
CA ARG A 203 -4.86 -1.35 14.46
C ARG A 203 -3.81 -2.26 15.09
N SER A 204 -3.97 -2.54 16.40
CA SER A 204 -3.17 -3.53 17.11
C SER A 204 -4.01 -4.25 18.15
N ARG A 205 -3.84 -5.57 18.24
CA ARG A 205 -4.35 -6.44 19.30
C ARG A 205 -3.25 -6.90 20.25
N VAL A 206 -2.02 -6.40 20.06
CA VAL A 206 -0.87 -6.66 20.93
C VAL A 206 -0.34 -5.35 21.51
N PRO A 207 0.39 -5.37 22.64
CA PRO A 207 1.02 -4.18 23.18
C PRO A 207 2.01 -3.56 22.18
N VAL A 208 2.03 -2.24 22.10
CA VAL A 208 2.84 -1.47 21.15
C VAL A 208 3.60 -0.38 21.87
N THR A 209 4.84 -0.14 21.44
CA THR A 209 5.64 1.03 21.80
C THR A 209 6.10 1.71 20.50
N LEU A 210 5.66 2.93 20.28
CA LEU A 210 6.00 3.70 19.07
C LEU A 210 7.22 4.63 19.32
N PRO A 211 8.03 4.91 18.29
CA PRO A 211 7.97 4.33 16.95
C PRO A 211 8.52 2.90 16.87
N GLU A 212 8.08 2.15 15.86
CA GLU A 212 8.56 0.79 15.57
C GLU A 212 9.51 0.78 14.36
N THR A 213 10.39 -0.23 14.33
CA THR A 213 11.30 -0.52 13.20
C THR A 213 11.11 -1.94 12.64
N ASP A 214 10.10 -2.65 13.11
CA ASP A 214 9.71 -3.97 12.66
C ASP A 214 8.18 -4.12 12.82
N LEU A 215 7.49 -4.53 11.75
CA LEU A 215 6.04 -4.71 11.72
C LEU A 215 5.57 -5.83 12.67
N PHE A 216 6.45 -6.76 13.03
CA PHE A 216 6.16 -7.90 13.90
C PHE A 216 6.52 -7.66 15.37
N THR A 217 6.96 -6.47 15.76
CA THR A 217 7.27 -6.16 17.17
C THR A 217 6.08 -6.50 18.05
N GLY A 218 6.29 -7.31 19.10
CA GLY A 218 5.26 -7.74 20.05
C GLY A 218 4.30 -8.83 19.54
N VAL A 219 4.48 -9.31 18.31
CA VAL A 219 3.71 -10.43 17.75
C VAL A 219 4.35 -11.75 18.16
N SER A 220 3.53 -12.71 18.64
CA SER A 220 3.97 -14.09 18.87
C SER A 220 3.69 -14.90 17.60
N LEU A 221 4.74 -15.46 17.01
CA LEU A 221 4.68 -16.31 15.81
C LEU A 221 4.44 -17.78 16.20
#